data_7f6de1cc62351b1f2aa4f2b8b6d567a8
#
_entry.id   7f6de1cc62351b1f2aa4f2b8b6d567a8
#
_cell.length_a   1.000
_cell.length_b   1.000
_cell.length_c   1.000
_cell.angle_alpha   90.00
_cell.angle_beta   90.00
_cell.angle_gamma   90.00
#
_symmetry.space_group_name_H-M   'P 1'
#
loop_
_entity.id
_entity.type
_entity.pdbx_description
1 polymer ?
#
loop_
_entity_poly.entity_id
_entity_poly.type
_entity_poly.pdbx_seq_one_letter_code
_entity_poly.pdbx_strand_id
1 'polypeptide(L)'
;MRGNDMRKLLDALYEYAAYAAALFMIGTLVAVLAGIVDRYLNLGVRGTDMYAGYCMAAAGFLALAHTLKNGEHIRVSLILQKLHAVAKHRLEVWALFAATALAALFAAFSVKLAYNSWQFHDISTGNDATPLWIPQTAMAIGTVILLIAFVDELVLEIKGRRVEKTSDEALHNE
;
A
#
# COMPACT_ATOMS: atom_id res chain seq x y z
N MET A 1 -26.67 6.77 12.57
CA MET A 1 -26.45 5.32 12.35
C MET A 1 -25.56 5.03 11.13
N ARG A 2 -25.78 5.67 9.99
CA ARG A 2 -25.00 5.41 8.73
C ARG A 2 -23.50 5.69 8.78
N GLY A 3 -23.01 6.56 9.65
CA GLY A 3 -21.57 6.91 9.71
C GLY A 3 -20.67 5.87 10.41
N ASN A 4 -21.21 5.13 11.37
CA ASN A 4 -20.45 4.10 12.10
C ASN A 4 -20.25 2.82 11.28
N ASP A 5 -21.23 2.48 10.43
CA ASP A 5 -21.15 1.26 9.61
C ASP A 5 -20.15 1.43 8.46
N MET A 6 -20.13 2.64 7.85
CA MET A 6 -19.14 2.95 6.80
C MET A 6 -17.71 2.96 7.33
N ARG A 7 -17.51 3.44 8.57
CA ARG A 7 -16.18 3.44 9.20
C ARG A 7 -15.69 2.03 9.49
N LYS A 8 -16.55 1.17 10.04
CA LYS A 8 -16.23 -0.25 10.25
C LYS A 8 -15.85 -0.98 8.96
N LEU A 9 -16.54 -0.64 7.86
CA LEU A 9 -16.25 -1.25 6.55
C LEU A 9 -14.89 -0.79 5.99
N LEU A 10 -14.55 0.49 6.14
CA LEU A 10 -13.23 1.00 5.74
C LEU A 10 -12.12 0.40 6.60
N ASP A 11 -12.31 0.34 7.92
CA ASP A 11 -11.32 -0.25 8.83
C ASP A 11 -11.10 -1.73 8.50
N ALA A 12 -12.18 -2.49 8.24
CA ALA A 12 -12.09 -3.87 7.79
C ALA A 12 -11.36 -4.01 6.45
N LEU A 13 -11.61 -3.11 5.48
CA LEU A 13 -10.90 -3.11 4.20
C LEU A 13 -9.37 -2.95 4.39
N TYR A 14 -8.95 -2.03 5.24
CA TYR A 14 -7.52 -1.81 5.51
C TYR A 14 -6.89 -2.99 6.25
N GLU A 15 -7.63 -3.61 7.16
CA GLU A 15 -7.18 -4.79 7.90
C GLU A 15 -7.05 -6.01 6.98
N TYR A 16 -8.03 -6.27 6.13
CA TYR A 16 -7.93 -7.36 5.14
C TYR A 16 -6.80 -7.15 4.13
N ALA A 17 -6.57 -5.90 3.71
CA ALA A 17 -5.43 -5.58 2.86
C ALA A 17 -4.10 -5.88 3.56
N ALA A 18 -3.98 -5.59 4.87
CA ALA A 18 -2.80 -5.93 5.67
C ALA A 18 -2.60 -7.44 5.81
N TYR A 19 -3.66 -8.22 6.05
CA TYR A 19 -3.56 -9.69 6.08
C TYR A 19 -3.14 -10.25 4.72
N ALA A 20 -3.67 -9.71 3.63
CA ALA A 20 -3.24 -10.09 2.28
C ALA A 20 -1.76 -9.75 2.05
N ALA A 21 -1.30 -8.57 2.49
CA ALA A 21 0.11 -8.18 2.43
C ALA A 21 1.01 -9.15 3.20
N ALA A 22 0.60 -9.55 4.42
CA ALA A 22 1.33 -10.53 5.23
C ALA A 22 1.39 -11.91 4.54
N LEU A 23 0.30 -12.34 3.90
CA LEU A 23 0.28 -13.59 3.14
C LEU A 23 1.25 -13.55 1.95
N PHE A 24 1.29 -12.45 1.20
CA PHE A 24 2.26 -12.26 0.11
C PHE A 24 3.70 -12.18 0.63
N MET A 25 3.94 -11.65 1.82
CA MET A 25 5.26 -11.66 2.46
C MET A 25 5.72 -13.09 2.75
N ILE A 26 4.82 -13.95 3.27
CA ILE A 26 5.08 -15.39 3.43
C ILE A 26 5.33 -16.03 2.06
N GLY A 27 4.56 -15.68 1.04
CA GLY A 27 4.77 -16.13 -0.33
C GLY A 27 6.15 -15.75 -0.87
N THR A 28 6.63 -14.55 -0.58
CA THR A 28 8.00 -14.11 -0.93
C THR A 28 9.04 -15.01 -0.27
N LEU A 29 8.89 -15.28 1.03
CA LEU A 29 9.81 -16.16 1.75
C LEU A 29 9.84 -17.58 1.14
N VAL A 30 8.68 -18.14 0.86
CA VAL A 30 8.54 -19.49 0.26
C VAL A 30 9.19 -19.51 -1.12
N ALA A 31 8.96 -18.49 -1.96
CA ALA A 31 9.54 -18.43 -3.30
C ALA A 31 11.06 -18.31 -3.26
N VAL A 32 11.60 -17.50 -2.34
CA VAL A 32 13.08 -17.37 -2.16
C VAL A 32 13.68 -18.69 -1.68
N LEU A 33 13.07 -19.33 -0.68
CA LEU A 33 13.56 -20.63 -0.17
C LEU A 33 13.49 -21.71 -1.26
N ALA A 34 12.41 -21.74 -2.05
CA ALA A 34 12.27 -22.65 -3.17
C ALA A 34 13.38 -22.41 -4.22
N GLY A 35 13.74 -21.16 -4.51
CA GLY A 35 14.85 -20.82 -5.40
C GLY A 35 16.21 -21.28 -4.86
N ILE A 36 16.44 -21.20 -3.55
CA ILE A 36 17.66 -21.70 -2.92
C ILE A 36 17.75 -23.22 -3.03
N VAL A 37 16.65 -23.92 -2.71
CA VAL A 37 16.56 -25.39 -2.79
C VAL A 37 16.75 -25.86 -4.23
N ASP A 38 16.12 -25.17 -5.20
CA ASP A 38 16.29 -25.47 -6.62
C ASP A 38 17.74 -25.43 -7.07
N ARG A 39 18.46 -24.36 -6.69
CA ARG A 39 19.88 -24.22 -7.02
C ARG A 39 20.75 -25.27 -6.36
N TYR A 40 20.41 -25.66 -5.13
CA TYR A 40 21.20 -26.69 -4.40
C TYR A 40 20.97 -28.09 -4.96
N LEU A 41 19.73 -28.41 -5.32
CA LEU A 41 19.34 -29.73 -5.80
C LEU A 41 19.34 -29.85 -7.34
N ASN A 42 19.62 -28.76 -8.07
CA ASN A 42 19.58 -28.68 -9.54
C ASN A 42 18.26 -29.20 -10.13
N LEU A 43 17.11 -28.83 -9.52
CA LEU A 43 15.78 -29.29 -9.96
C LEU A 43 15.32 -28.65 -11.27
N GLY A 44 15.91 -27.51 -11.65
CA GLY A 44 15.60 -26.78 -12.89
C GLY A 44 14.27 -26.03 -12.85
N VAL A 45 13.79 -25.66 -11.66
CA VAL A 45 12.56 -24.85 -11.51
C VAL A 45 12.85 -23.42 -11.94
N ARG A 46 12.15 -22.97 -13.00
CA ARG A 46 12.37 -21.64 -13.57
C ARG A 46 11.44 -20.61 -12.93
N GLY A 47 11.93 -19.37 -12.77
CA GLY A 47 11.09 -18.22 -12.42
C GLY A 47 10.84 -17.99 -10.93
N THR A 48 11.45 -18.75 -10.01
CA THR A 48 11.27 -18.57 -8.56
C THR A 48 11.59 -17.16 -8.09
N ASP A 49 12.67 -16.56 -8.64
CA ASP A 49 13.08 -15.19 -8.33
C ASP A 49 12.02 -14.16 -8.78
N MET A 50 11.36 -14.41 -9.94
CA MET A 50 10.28 -13.54 -10.44
C MET A 50 9.05 -13.59 -9.55
N TYR A 51 8.64 -14.81 -9.14
CA TYR A 51 7.51 -14.99 -8.22
C TYR A 51 7.78 -14.34 -6.86
N ALA A 52 9.01 -14.42 -6.34
CA ALA A 52 9.40 -13.69 -5.13
C ALA A 52 9.24 -12.18 -5.31
N GLY A 53 9.66 -11.63 -6.44
CA GLY A 53 9.49 -10.21 -6.78
C GLY A 53 8.03 -9.79 -6.89
N TYR A 54 7.16 -10.60 -7.50
CA TYR A 54 5.73 -10.33 -7.61
C TYR A 54 5.04 -10.35 -6.25
N CYS A 55 5.35 -11.32 -5.41
CA CYS A 55 4.83 -11.39 -4.05
C CYS A 55 5.30 -10.21 -3.20
N MET A 56 6.58 -9.84 -3.29
CA MET A 56 7.13 -8.69 -2.58
C MET A 56 6.45 -7.38 -3.01
N ALA A 57 6.25 -7.17 -4.31
CA ALA A 57 5.54 -6.01 -4.82
C ALA A 57 4.08 -5.98 -4.32
N ALA A 58 3.36 -7.11 -4.40
CA ALA A 58 2.00 -7.21 -3.91
C ALA A 58 1.90 -6.91 -2.41
N ALA A 59 2.81 -7.46 -1.59
CA ALA A 59 2.88 -7.17 -0.16
C ALA A 59 3.09 -5.67 0.10
N GLY A 60 4.04 -5.04 -0.59
CA GLY A 60 4.34 -3.63 -0.44
C GLY A 60 3.12 -2.74 -0.76
N PHE A 61 2.48 -2.95 -1.91
CA PHE A 61 1.34 -2.12 -2.31
C PHE A 61 0.10 -2.31 -1.44
N LEU A 62 -0.20 -3.53 -1.02
CA LEU A 62 -1.35 -3.82 -0.15
C LEU A 62 -1.16 -3.30 1.28
N ALA A 63 0.08 -3.21 1.78
CA ALA A 63 0.37 -2.68 3.10
C ALA A 63 0.20 -1.16 3.20
N LEU A 64 0.32 -0.40 2.09
CA LEU A 64 0.38 1.07 2.09
C LEU A 64 -0.78 1.75 2.81
N ALA A 65 -2.00 1.26 2.63
CA ALA A 65 -3.18 1.87 3.24
C ALA A 65 -3.22 1.63 4.75
N HIS A 66 -2.80 0.45 5.20
CA HIS A 66 -2.73 0.12 6.62
C HIS A 66 -1.68 0.95 7.35
N THR A 67 -0.48 1.08 6.77
CA THR A 67 0.61 1.90 7.33
C THR A 67 0.23 3.38 7.37
N LEU A 68 -0.52 3.87 6.35
CA LEU A 68 -1.06 5.23 6.37
C LEU A 68 -2.01 5.45 7.56
N LYS A 69 -2.93 4.50 7.81
CA LYS A 69 -3.92 4.59 8.89
C LYS A 69 -3.31 4.46 10.28
N ASN A 70 -2.23 3.71 10.42
CA ASN A 70 -1.52 3.58 11.70
C ASN A 70 -0.59 4.76 12.02
N GLY A 71 -0.47 5.74 11.10
CA GLY A 71 0.37 6.91 11.32
C GLY A 71 1.87 6.64 11.20
N GLU A 72 2.25 5.48 10.64
CA GLU A 72 3.64 5.07 10.46
C GLU A 72 4.37 5.85 9.35
N HIS A 73 3.65 6.71 8.63
CA HIS A 73 4.27 7.62 7.67
C HIS A 73 4.99 8.74 8.41
N ILE A 74 6.28 8.88 8.12
CA ILE A 74 7.14 9.92 8.70
C ILE A 74 6.53 11.29 8.38
N ARG A 75 6.06 11.99 9.41
CA ARG A 75 5.60 13.38 9.30
C ARG A 75 6.74 14.28 9.73
N VAL A 76 6.92 15.37 9.00
CA VAL A 76 7.89 16.40 9.40
C VAL A 76 7.26 17.22 10.54
N SER A 77 7.12 16.58 11.71
CA SER A 77 6.50 17.18 12.90
C SER A 77 7.26 18.42 13.40
N LEU A 78 8.58 18.47 13.21
CA LEU A 78 9.44 19.58 13.62
C LEU A 78 9.05 20.93 12.99
N ILE A 79 8.64 20.93 11.71
CA ILE A 79 8.19 22.17 11.04
C ILE A 79 6.78 22.52 11.54
N LEU A 80 5.91 21.53 11.70
CA LEU A 80 4.53 21.74 12.13
C LEU A 80 4.42 22.27 13.57
N GLN A 81 5.35 21.88 14.47
CA GLN A 81 5.39 22.33 15.86
C GLN A 81 5.73 23.85 15.99
N LYS A 82 6.41 24.43 15.00
CA LYS A 82 6.76 25.86 15.00
C LYS A 82 5.68 26.77 14.42
N LEU A 83 4.61 26.22 13.85
CA LEU A 83 3.55 26.96 13.18
C LEU A 83 2.37 27.23 14.13
N HIS A 84 1.71 28.40 13.95
CA HIS A 84 0.45 28.69 14.61
C HIS A 84 -0.64 27.68 14.17
N ALA A 85 -1.58 27.34 15.07
CA ALA A 85 -2.62 26.33 14.86
C ALA A 85 -3.36 26.46 13.52
N VAL A 86 -3.67 27.69 13.07
CA VAL A 86 -4.35 27.95 11.79
C VAL A 86 -3.46 27.64 10.60
N ALA A 87 -2.17 28.00 10.67
CA ALA A 87 -1.22 27.72 9.61
C ALA A 87 -0.90 26.22 9.52
N LYS A 88 -0.77 25.55 10.66
CA LYS A 88 -0.59 24.10 10.76
C LYS A 88 -1.74 23.38 10.05
N HIS A 89 -3.00 23.67 10.42
CA HIS A 89 -4.18 23.02 9.82
C HIS A 89 -4.26 23.25 8.29
N ARG A 90 -4.00 24.48 7.81
CA ARG A 90 -4.00 24.77 6.36
C ARG A 90 -2.93 23.98 5.62
N LEU A 91 -1.74 23.87 6.20
CA LEU A 91 -0.64 23.12 5.59
C LEU A 91 -0.95 21.61 5.57
N GLU A 92 -1.54 21.07 6.62
CA GLU A 92 -1.96 19.65 6.69
C GLU A 92 -3.04 19.33 5.66
N VAL A 93 -4.07 20.17 5.54
CA VAL A 93 -5.10 19.99 4.50
C VAL A 93 -4.49 20.07 3.10
N TRP A 94 -3.60 21.04 2.86
CA TRP A 94 -2.94 21.17 1.55
C TRP A 94 -2.05 19.96 1.23
N ALA A 95 -1.28 19.49 2.19
CA ALA A 95 -0.43 18.31 2.04
C ALA A 95 -1.26 17.04 1.76
N LEU A 96 -2.37 16.84 2.48
CA LEU A 96 -3.29 15.73 2.24
C LEU A 96 -3.99 15.82 0.89
N PHE A 97 -4.34 17.02 0.46
CA PHE A 97 -4.91 17.24 -0.87
C PHE A 97 -3.91 16.87 -1.97
N ALA A 98 -2.65 17.33 -1.85
CA ALA A 98 -1.59 16.99 -2.80
C ALA A 98 -1.31 15.48 -2.81
N ALA A 99 -1.25 14.84 -1.63
CA ALA A 99 -1.06 13.40 -1.51
C ALA A 99 -2.22 12.61 -2.13
N THR A 100 -3.46 13.06 -1.91
CA THR A 100 -4.65 12.46 -2.53
C THR A 100 -4.64 12.58 -4.06
N ALA A 101 -4.23 13.74 -4.60
CA ALA A 101 -4.11 13.94 -6.04
C ALA A 101 -3.05 13.03 -6.65
N LEU A 102 -1.88 12.90 -6.00
CA LEU A 102 -0.84 11.97 -6.43
C LEU A 102 -1.28 10.50 -6.34
N ALA A 103 -1.97 10.13 -5.26
CA ALA A 103 -2.51 8.78 -5.11
C ALA A 103 -3.58 8.48 -6.18
N ALA A 104 -4.40 9.46 -6.57
CA ALA A 104 -5.39 9.32 -7.63
C ALA A 104 -4.72 9.10 -9.00
N LEU A 105 -3.69 9.88 -9.32
CA LEU A 105 -2.89 9.66 -10.52
C LEU A 105 -2.26 8.27 -10.52
N PHE A 106 -1.65 7.88 -9.41
CA PHE A 106 -1.01 6.57 -9.27
C PHE A 106 -2.00 5.43 -9.45
N ALA A 107 -3.16 5.48 -8.78
CA ALA A 107 -4.21 4.47 -8.94
C ALA A 107 -4.72 4.39 -10.39
N ALA A 108 -4.99 5.55 -11.03
CA ALA A 108 -5.46 5.59 -12.40
C ALA A 108 -4.45 4.96 -13.39
N PHE A 109 -3.17 5.29 -13.25
CA PHE A 109 -2.13 4.70 -14.11
C PHE A 109 -1.86 3.24 -13.81
N SER A 110 -1.94 2.79 -12.55
CA SER A 110 -1.79 1.39 -12.17
C SER A 110 -2.92 0.53 -12.74
N VAL A 111 -4.17 1.00 -12.65
CA VAL A 111 -5.32 0.32 -13.25
C VAL A 111 -5.20 0.28 -14.78
N LYS A 112 -4.81 1.40 -15.39
CA LYS A 112 -4.60 1.47 -16.85
C LYS A 112 -3.49 0.51 -17.30
N LEU A 113 -2.39 0.40 -16.54
CA LEU A 113 -1.29 -0.51 -16.82
C LEU A 113 -1.76 -1.96 -16.80
N ALA A 114 -2.45 -2.37 -15.73
CA ALA A 114 -2.99 -3.73 -15.61
C ALA A 114 -3.99 -4.05 -16.73
N TYR A 115 -4.85 -3.10 -17.09
CA TYR A 115 -5.80 -3.25 -18.18
C TYR A 115 -5.10 -3.39 -19.54
N ASN A 116 -4.10 -2.57 -19.82
CA ASN A 116 -3.33 -2.64 -21.07
C ASN A 116 -2.59 -3.99 -21.18
N SER A 117 -1.92 -4.43 -20.11
CA SER A 117 -1.23 -5.72 -20.12
C SER A 117 -2.18 -6.91 -20.30
N TRP A 118 -3.42 -6.80 -19.81
CA TRP A 118 -4.45 -7.78 -20.07
C TRP A 118 -4.90 -7.75 -21.53
N GLN A 119 -5.11 -6.56 -22.10
CA GLN A 119 -5.59 -6.38 -23.48
C GLN A 119 -4.54 -6.81 -24.52
N PHE A 120 -3.27 -6.49 -24.29
CA PHE A 120 -2.18 -6.81 -25.21
C PHE A 120 -1.54 -8.17 -24.95
N HIS A 121 -2.03 -8.92 -23.94
CA HIS A 121 -1.49 -10.22 -23.55
C HIS A 121 0.02 -10.16 -23.26
N ASP A 122 0.45 -9.08 -22.55
CA ASP A 122 1.85 -8.89 -22.19
C ASP A 122 2.33 -10.03 -21.28
N ILE A 123 3.45 -10.62 -21.64
CA ILE A 123 4.11 -11.68 -20.87
C ILE A 123 5.40 -11.15 -20.26
N SER A 124 5.76 -11.68 -19.10
CA SER A 124 7.05 -11.41 -18.46
C SER A 124 8.19 -11.75 -19.40
N THR A 125 9.18 -10.85 -19.47
CA THR A 125 10.43 -11.07 -20.20
C THR A 125 11.40 -11.99 -19.44
N GLY A 126 11.03 -12.41 -18.25
CA GLY A 126 11.76 -13.35 -17.42
C GLY A 126 11.58 -14.82 -17.87
N ASN A 127 12.19 -15.71 -17.11
CA ASN A 127 12.11 -17.16 -17.40
C ASN A 127 10.78 -17.81 -16.99
N ASP A 128 9.86 -17.04 -16.40
CA ASP A 128 8.57 -17.49 -15.86
C ASP A 128 7.42 -17.44 -16.85
N ALA A 129 7.56 -16.62 -17.93
CA ALA A 129 6.53 -16.39 -18.95
C ALA A 129 5.13 -16.06 -18.36
N THR A 130 5.09 -15.46 -17.15
CA THR A 130 3.84 -15.10 -16.46
C THR A 130 3.15 -13.93 -17.16
N PRO A 131 1.82 -13.97 -17.35
CA PRO A 131 1.06 -12.80 -17.83
C PRO A 131 1.20 -11.63 -16.84
N LEU A 132 1.70 -10.49 -17.32
CA LEU A 132 2.03 -9.34 -16.46
C LEU A 132 0.83 -8.70 -15.78
N TRP A 133 -0.37 -8.85 -16.34
CA TRP A 133 -1.58 -8.32 -15.72
C TRP A 133 -1.85 -8.93 -14.33
N ILE A 134 -1.39 -10.17 -14.06
CA ILE A 134 -1.60 -10.86 -12.76
C ILE A 134 -0.90 -10.11 -11.61
N PRO A 135 0.44 -9.90 -11.61
CA PRO A 135 1.08 -9.14 -10.55
C PRO A 135 0.68 -7.66 -10.54
N GLN A 136 0.36 -7.08 -11.69
CA GLN A 136 -0.09 -5.70 -11.79
C GLN A 136 -1.47 -5.46 -11.17
N THR A 137 -2.37 -6.46 -11.12
CA THR A 137 -3.65 -6.32 -10.43
C THR A 137 -3.47 -6.13 -8.92
N ALA A 138 -2.50 -6.78 -8.29
CA ALA A 138 -2.20 -6.57 -6.87
C ALA A 138 -1.75 -5.13 -6.60
N MET A 139 -0.90 -4.57 -7.47
CA MET A 139 -0.50 -3.15 -7.43
C MET A 139 -1.72 -2.23 -7.62
N ALA A 140 -2.57 -2.50 -8.63
CA ALA A 140 -3.75 -1.69 -8.90
C ALA A 140 -4.73 -1.68 -7.71
N ILE A 141 -4.99 -2.85 -7.12
CA ILE A 141 -5.84 -2.96 -5.93
C ILE A 141 -5.23 -2.19 -4.75
N GLY A 142 -3.93 -2.38 -4.47
CA GLY A 142 -3.25 -1.71 -3.37
C GLY A 142 -3.26 -0.19 -3.50
N THR A 143 -3.02 0.34 -4.71
CA THR A 143 -3.05 1.79 -4.97
C THR A 143 -4.46 2.38 -4.90
N VAL A 144 -5.50 1.65 -5.30
CA VAL A 144 -6.91 2.07 -5.13
C VAL A 144 -7.28 2.12 -3.65
N ILE A 145 -6.90 1.11 -2.86
CA ILE A 145 -7.14 1.12 -1.41
C ILE A 145 -6.39 2.28 -0.74
N LEU A 146 -5.16 2.55 -1.17
CA LEU A 146 -4.39 3.71 -0.70
C LEU A 146 -5.10 5.04 -1.03
N LEU A 147 -5.63 5.19 -2.24
CA LEU A 147 -6.41 6.37 -2.62
C LEU A 147 -7.63 6.54 -1.70
N ILE A 148 -8.37 5.46 -1.45
CA ILE A 148 -9.51 5.48 -0.51
C ILE A 148 -9.06 5.94 0.87
N ALA A 149 -7.91 5.47 1.36
CA ALA A 149 -7.36 5.85 2.65
C ALA A 149 -6.98 7.33 2.70
N PHE A 150 -6.35 7.89 1.66
CA PHE A 150 -6.04 9.32 1.60
C PHE A 150 -7.29 10.20 1.53
N VAL A 151 -8.30 9.80 0.76
CA VAL A 151 -9.60 10.51 0.73
C VAL A 151 -10.26 10.50 2.10
N ASP A 152 -10.25 9.36 2.82
CA ASP A 152 -10.80 9.26 4.17
C ASP A 152 -10.03 10.16 5.15
N GLU A 153 -8.69 10.17 5.11
CA GLU A 153 -7.87 11.07 5.94
C GLU A 153 -8.14 12.55 5.64
N LEU A 154 -8.26 12.92 4.36
CA LEU A 154 -8.56 14.28 3.94
C LEU A 154 -9.93 14.74 4.46
N VAL A 155 -10.96 13.89 4.36
CA VAL A 155 -12.29 14.18 4.87
C VAL A 155 -12.30 14.31 6.39
N LEU A 156 -11.53 13.49 7.11
CA LEU A 156 -11.40 13.58 8.56
C LEU A 156 -10.69 14.86 8.98
N GLU A 157 -9.64 15.25 8.29
CA GLU A 157 -8.89 16.48 8.56
C GLU A 157 -9.77 17.73 8.35
N ILE A 158 -10.50 17.81 7.22
CA ILE A 158 -11.41 18.92 6.92
C ILE A 158 -12.53 19.03 7.98
N LYS A 159 -13.00 17.89 8.52
CA LYS A 159 -14.02 17.85 9.59
C LYS A 159 -13.47 18.10 10.99
N GLY A 160 -12.15 18.28 11.14
CA GLY A 160 -11.48 18.41 12.44
C GLY A 160 -11.64 17.20 13.35
N ARG A 161 -11.83 16.01 12.79
CA ARG A 161 -12.04 14.74 13.53
C ARG A 161 -10.87 13.80 13.40
N ARG A 162 -9.76 14.25 12.83
CA ARG A 162 -8.56 13.44 12.72
C ARG A 162 -7.94 13.25 14.08
N VAL A 163 -7.80 12.01 14.52
CA VAL A 163 -7.06 11.64 15.72
C VAL A 163 -5.60 11.53 15.32
N GLU A 164 -4.76 12.47 15.76
CA GLU A 164 -3.31 12.31 15.65
C GLU A 164 -2.92 11.15 16.59
N LYS A 165 -2.62 9.99 16.01
CA LYS A 165 -1.88 8.97 16.76
C LYS A 165 -0.45 9.50 16.89
N THR A 166 -0.14 10.06 18.03
CA THR A 166 1.21 10.55 18.34
C THR A 166 2.10 9.32 18.50
N SER A 167 3.24 9.31 17.82
CA SER A 167 4.26 8.26 17.94
C SER A 167 4.97 8.24 19.32
N ASP A 168 4.43 8.94 20.31
CA ASP A 168 4.98 8.97 21.67
C ASP A 168 4.78 7.66 22.46
N GLU A 169 3.86 6.79 22.03
CA GLU A 169 3.70 5.49 22.67
C GLU A 169 4.81 4.48 22.31
N ALA A 170 5.56 4.71 21.24
CA ALA A 170 6.65 3.82 20.84
C ALA A 170 7.94 4.01 21.69
N LEU A 171 8.08 5.13 22.39
CA LEU A 171 9.29 5.45 23.19
C LEU A 171 9.17 5.03 24.67
N HIS A 172 8.05 4.46 25.10
CA HIS A 172 7.83 4.05 26.49
C HIS A 172 8.00 2.56 26.76
N ASN A 173 8.42 1.76 25.76
CA ASN A 173 8.64 0.32 25.90
C ASN A 173 10.11 -0.10 25.72
N GLU A 174 11.06 0.78 26.04
CA GLU A 174 12.47 0.41 26.27
C GLU A 174 12.84 0.52 27.75
#